data_4251a5814011caaee22e1e4ce56cf83c
#
_entry.id   4251a5814011caaee22e1e4ce56cf83c
#
_cell.length_a   1.000
_cell.length_b   1.000
_cell.length_c   1.000
_cell.angle_alpha   90.00
_cell.angle_beta   90.00
_cell.angle_gamma   90.00
#
_symmetry.space_group_name_H-M   'P 1'
#
loop_
_entity.id
_entity.type
_entity.pdbx_description
1 polymer ?
#
loop_
_entity_poly.entity_id
_entity_poly.type
_entity_poly.pdbx_seq_one_letter_code
_entity_poly.pdbx_strand_id
1 'polypeptide(L)'
;MKITFILPGGGVSGGVRVTVAAANHLIKRGHKVRVLVRGIPGTRAIFRQLKNYITGSSHSWIEDYIGQSEGFKRIDQCKFEKGEIIVGVGSYVSDEMVRLRSLPNPQIHYLHGVTSWDPELMKYTLGLPIPKIAVASYIKPLVESAGGGEVVAIIPNGLDQNEYYNSVGESEKDGVGTIYSSQVPKDPKTIIACIQKFSKKRPDVPARIFGTETKPQGLGGQAFYKRLPSVEQARDLYSKSLVWIMASKSEGFSVPTLEAMACGAVPVVTDCGGTRDIIVDGENGFLVEVGNVEQILDRVMLLLDDSVLRERMRARGEATVDKFSWEKSIDQLEDVLKKLS
;
A
#
# COMPACT_ATOMS: atom_id res chain seq x y z
N MET A 1 25.47 -5.62 -2.12
CA MET A 1 25.50 -4.47 -1.19
C MET A 1 25.07 -4.89 0.20
N LYS A 2 25.41 -4.09 1.23
CA LYS A 2 24.82 -4.18 2.57
C LYS A 2 23.78 -3.06 2.70
N ILE A 3 22.57 -3.40 3.08
CA ILE A 3 21.44 -2.48 3.11
C ILE A 3 20.70 -2.64 4.44
N THR A 4 20.40 -1.54 5.11
CA THR A 4 19.56 -1.52 6.31
C THR A 4 18.32 -0.66 6.08
N PHE A 5 17.15 -1.28 6.15
CA PHE A 5 15.88 -0.57 6.21
C PHE A 5 15.53 -0.23 7.66
N ILE A 6 15.13 1.00 7.90
CA ILE A 6 14.64 1.47 9.21
C ILE A 6 13.13 1.68 9.09
N LEU A 7 12.37 0.89 9.86
CA LEU A 7 10.91 0.92 9.89
C LEU A 7 10.38 1.60 11.16
N PRO A 8 9.28 2.37 11.07
CA PRO A 8 8.67 3.03 12.23
C PRO A 8 8.00 2.06 13.21
N GLY A 9 7.77 0.84 12.79
CA GLY A 9 7.13 -0.23 13.58
C GLY A 9 6.93 -1.49 12.76
N GLY A 10 6.60 -2.60 13.41
CA GLY A 10 6.33 -3.90 12.77
C GLY A 10 4.83 -4.19 12.57
N GLY A 11 3.98 -3.18 12.42
CA GLY A 11 2.52 -3.34 12.29
C GLY A 11 2.05 -3.80 10.90
N VAL A 12 0.72 -3.89 10.74
CA VAL A 12 0.04 -4.32 9.49
C VAL A 12 -0.18 -3.16 8.50
N SER A 13 0.72 -2.18 8.44
CA SER A 13 0.61 -1.09 7.47
C SER A 13 1.10 -1.52 6.08
N GLY A 14 0.51 -0.93 5.03
CA GLY A 14 0.95 -1.17 3.65
C GLY A 14 2.42 -0.82 3.40
N GLY A 15 2.94 0.25 4.03
CA GLY A 15 4.34 0.63 3.93
C GLY A 15 5.29 -0.43 4.49
N VAL A 16 4.94 -1.08 5.61
CA VAL A 16 5.72 -2.21 6.15
C VAL A 16 5.68 -3.39 5.19
N ARG A 17 4.48 -3.77 4.69
CA ARG A 17 4.32 -4.88 3.75
C ARG A 17 5.21 -4.72 2.52
N VAL A 18 5.14 -3.59 1.84
CA VAL A 18 5.91 -3.36 0.61
C VAL A 18 7.40 -3.26 0.87
N THR A 19 7.84 -2.72 2.04
CA THR A 19 9.26 -2.69 2.41
C THR A 19 9.79 -4.10 2.67
N VAL A 20 9.05 -4.93 3.38
CA VAL A 20 9.43 -6.34 3.63
C VAL A 20 9.52 -7.12 2.33
N ALA A 21 8.56 -6.95 1.42
CA ALA A 21 8.61 -7.56 0.10
C ALA A 21 9.85 -7.12 -0.69
N ALA A 22 10.14 -5.81 -0.74
CA ALA A 22 11.34 -5.28 -1.39
C ALA A 22 12.63 -5.84 -0.77
N ALA A 23 12.72 -5.88 0.56
CA ALA A 23 13.86 -6.45 1.28
C ALA A 23 14.07 -7.94 0.96
N ASN A 24 12.99 -8.72 0.90
CA ASN A 24 13.04 -10.13 0.53
C ASN A 24 13.53 -10.34 -0.92
N HIS A 25 13.06 -9.51 -1.87
CA HIS A 25 13.55 -9.54 -3.25
C HIS A 25 15.04 -9.21 -3.34
N LEU A 26 15.51 -8.21 -2.62
CA LEU A 26 16.94 -7.85 -2.57
C LEU A 26 17.79 -8.99 -1.97
N ILE A 27 17.31 -9.69 -0.94
CA ILE A 27 17.98 -10.89 -0.39
C ILE A 27 18.09 -11.99 -1.45
N LYS A 28 17.01 -12.28 -2.17
CA LYS A 28 16.99 -13.28 -3.26
C LYS A 28 17.97 -12.95 -4.38
N ARG A 29 18.30 -11.66 -4.57
CA ARG A 29 19.31 -11.17 -5.51
C ARG A 29 20.74 -11.14 -4.93
N GLY A 30 20.95 -11.70 -3.74
CA GLY A 30 22.26 -11.86 -3.11
C GLY A 30 22.76 -10.65 -2.31
N HIS A 31 21.90 -9.68 -2.01
CA HIS A 31 22.25 -8.58 -1.12
C HIS A 31 22.15 -8.99 0.35
N LYS A 32 23.00 -8.40 1.20
CA LYS A 32 22.87 -8.51 2.66
C LYS A 32 21.92 -7.42 3.14
N VAL A 33 20.72 -7.81 3.50
CA VAL A 33 19.69 -6.87 3.95
C VAL A 33 19.37 -7.10 5.41
N ARG A 34 19.22 -6.02 6.17
CA ARG A 34 18.79 -6.01 7.56
C ARG A 34 17.60 -5.07 7.71
N VAL A 35 16.68 -5.40 8.60
CA VAL A 35 15.53 -4.54 8.94
C VAL A 35 15.59 -4.17 10.41
N LEU A 36 15.70 -2.87 10.70
CA LEU A 36 15.60 -2.30 12.03
C LEU A 36 14.18 -1.79 12.27
N VAL A 37 13.55 -2.24 13.36
CA VAL A 37 12.16 -1.90 13.69
C VAL A 37 12.10 -1.09 14.98
N ARG A 38 11.60 0.14 14.91
CA ARG A 38 11.46 1.03 16.06
C ARG A 38 10.46 0.47 17.08
N GLY A 39 10.82 0.51 18.37
CA GLY A 39 9.89 0.25 19.46
C GLY A 39 9.62 -1.21 19.81
N ILE A 40 10.32 -2.19 19.21
CA ILE A 40 10.21 -3.60 19.57
C ILE A 40 11.50 -4.02 20.33
N PRO A 41 11.51 -4.10 21.66
CA PRO A 41 12.59 -4.80 22.36
C PRO A 41 12.39 -6.31 22.20
N GLY A 42 13.48 -7.07 22.00
CA GLY A 42 13.47 -8.50 21.66
C GLY A 42 12.61 -9.44 22.53
N THR A 43 12.38 -9.09 23.82
CA THR A 43 11.51 -9.87 24.71
C THR A 43 10.02 -9.61 24.52
N ARG A 44 9.60 -8.46 23.97
CA ARG A 44 8.18 -8.15 23.71
C ARG A 44 7.68 -8.75 22.39
N ALA A 45 8.55 -9.12 21.46
CA ALA A 45 8.17 -9.83 20.25
C ALA A 45 7.54 -11.19 20.60
N ILE A 46 8.14 -11.93 21.55
CA ILE A 46 7.64 -13.23 22.03
C ILE A 46 6.28 -13.05 22.75
N PHE A 47 6.14 -12.03 23.60
CA PHE A 47 4.85 -11.75 24.26
C PHE A 47 3.77 -11.31 23.28
N ARG A 48 4.13 -10.63 22.21
CA ARG A 48 3.21 -10.19 21.16
C ARG A 48 2.77 -11.37 20.28
N GLN A 49 3.66 -12.28 19.91
CA GLN A 49 3.34 -13.54 19.25
C GLN A 49 2.39 -14.39 20.11
N LEU A 50 2.65 -14.53 21.41
CA LEU A 50 1.76 -15.24 22.33
C LEU A 50 0.39 -14.57 22.44
N LYS A 51 0.35 -13.24 22.55
CA LYS A 51 -0.89 -12.46 22.57
C LYS A 51 -1.66 -12.61 21.25
N ASN A 52 -0.99 -12.55 20.12
CA ASN A 52 -1.58 -12.72 18.80
C ASN A 52 -2.16 -14.14 18.63
N TYR A 53 -1.43 -15.15 19.11
CA TYR A 53 -1.93 -16.54 19.14
C TYR A 53 -3.18 -16.71 20.01
N ILE A 54 -3.20 -16.10 21.20
CA ILE A 54 -4.34 -16.19 22.15
C ILE A 54 -5.53 -15.34 21.67
N THR A 55 -5.32 -14.19 21.07
CA THR A 55 -6.39 -13.24 20.69
C THR A 55 -6.83 -13.35 19.23
N GLY A 56 -6.22 -14.25 18.45
CA GLY A 56 -6.48 -14.36 17.00
C GLY A 56 -6.19 -13.04 16.25
N SER A 57 -5.30 -12.20 16.81
CA SER A 57 -5.00 -10.88 16.25
C SER A 57 -3.88 -10.94 15.20
N SER A 58 -3.96 -10.04 14.28
CA SER A 58 -3.26 -9.88 13.01
C SER A 58 -1.80 -10.33 12.97
N HIS A 59 -1.51 -11.14 11.95
CA HIS A 59 -0.20 -11.35 11.35
C HIS A 59 0.58 -10.02 11.22
N SER A 60 1.84 -10.02 11.58
CA SER A 60 2.72 -8.86 11.37
C SER A 60 3.54 -9.11 10.12
N TRP A 61 3.53 -8.17 9.16
CA TRP A 61 4.30 -8.30 7.91
C TRP A 61 5.80 -8.57 8.13
N ILE A 62 6.35 -8.19 9.30
CA ILE A 62 7.75 -8.48 9.63
C ILE A 62 8.00 -9.99 9.81
N GLU A 63 6.96 -10.79 10.04
CA GLU A 63 7.05 -12.26 10.14
C GLU A 63 7.30 -12.91 8.78
N ASP A 64 6.95 -12.23 7.67
CA ASP A 64 7.23 -12.66 6.30
C ASP A 64 8.65 -12.33 5.85
N TYR A 65 9.41 -11.59 6.67
CA TYR A 65 10.76 -11.21 6.34
C TYR A 65 11.72 -12.40 6.51
N ILE A 66 12.43 -12.75 5.42
CA ILE A 66 13.34 -13.91 5.40
C ILE A 66 14.76 -13.62 5.91
N GLY A 67 15.07 -12.35 6.16
CA GLY A 67 16.39 -11.91 6.64
C GLY A 67 16.44 -11.62 8.12
N GLN A 68 17.48 -10.89 8.54
CA GLN A 68 17.69 -10.49 9.93
C GLN A 68 16.88 -9.24 10.27
N SER A 69 15.98 -9.34 11.25
CA SER A 69 15.26 -8.18 11.81
C SER A 69 15.63 -7.95 13.28
N GLU A 70 15.81 -6.70 13.64
CA GLU A 70 16.17 -6.29 15.00
C GLU A 70 15.26 -5.14 15.47
N GLY A 71 14.84 -5.20 16.74
CA GLY A 71 14.14 -4.11 17.38
C GLY A 71 15.10 -3.11 18.02
N PHE A 72 14.81 -1.81 17.92
CA PHE A 72 15.60 -0.78 18.58
C PHE A 72 14.72 0.22 19.35
N LYS A 73 15.28 0.80 20.40
CA LYS A 73 14.70 1.94 21.13
C LYS A 73 15.37 3.27 20.74
N ARG A 74 16.66 3.25 20.54
CA ARG A 74 17.50 4.38 20.18
C ARG A 74 18.41 3.97 19.04
N ILE A 75 18.31 4.68 17.92
CA ILE A 75 19.05 4.34 16.69
C ILE A 75 20.56 4.52 16.85
N ASP A 76 21.00 5.43 17.70
CA ASP A 76 22.40 5.69 18.01
C ASP A 76 23.11 4.53 18.74
N GLN A 77 22.35 3.57 19.25
CA GLN A 77 22.88 2.32 19.84
C GLN A 77 23.07 1.21 18.78
N CYS A 78 22.50 1.38 17.59
CA CYS A 78 22.67 0.43 16.51
C CYS A 78 24.04 0.61 15.83
N LYS A 79 24.68 -0.50 15.52
CA LYS A 79 25.97 -0.48 14.81
C LYS A 79 25.72 -0.59 13.31
N PHE A 80 26.40 0.24 12.53
CA PHE A 80 26.38 0.20 11.08
C PHE A 80 27.78 -0.10 10.55
N GLU A 81 27.86 -0.98 9.58
CA GLU A 81 29.14 -1.34 8.96
C GLU A 81 29.54 -0.24 7.93
N LYS A 82 30.86 -0.12 7.67
CA LYS A 82 31.36 0.81 6.65
C LYS A 82 30.76 0.45 5.28
N GLY A 83 30.24 1.46 4.56
CA GLY A 83 29.60 1.27 3.24
C GLY A 83 28.23 0.62 3.27
N GLU A 84 27.64 0.42 4.43
CA GLU A 84 26.25 -0.03 4.56
C GLU A 84 25.30 1.12 4.19
N ILE A 85 24.35 0.87 3.31
CA ILE A 85 23.37 1.87 2.85
C ILE A 85 22.19 1.87 3.83
N ILE A 86 21.82 3.05 4.31
CA ILE A 86 20.73 3.24 5.27
C ILE A 86 19.51 3.79 4.54
N VAL A 87 18.40 3.05 4.60
CA VAL A 87 17.13 3.40 3.97
C VAL A 87 16.08 3.67 5.06
N GLY A 88 15.76 4.92 5.29
CA GLY A 88 14.65 5.30 6.20
C GLY A 88 13.30 5.16 5.49
N VAL A 89 12.30 4.56 6.14
CA VAL A 89 11.00 4.28 5.52
C VAL A 89 9.89 5.07 6.17
N GLY A 90 9.27 5.97 5.38
CA GLY A 90 8.15 6.79 5.82
C GLY A 90 8.54 7.92 6.79
N SER A 91 7.59 8.74 7.20
CA SER A 91 7.84 9.97 7.98
C SER A 91 8.27 9.72 9.43
N TYR A 92 7.80 8.65 10.03
CA TYR A 92 8.03 8.38 11.46
C TYR A 92 9.46 7.96 11.83
N VAL A 93 10.36 7.79 10.86
CA VAL A 93 11.80 7.54 11.08
C VAL A 93 12.68 8.75 10.73
N SER A 94 12.08 9.91 10.50
CA SER A 94 12.81 11.12 10.11
C SER A 94 13.85 11.56 11.13
N ASP A 95 13.51 11.50 12.42
CA ASP A 95 14.45 11.83 13.50
C ASP A 95 15.61 10.85 13.57
N GLU A 96 15.38 9.56 13.34
CA GLU A 96 16.41 8.55 13.25
C GLU A 96 17.37 8.86 12.09
N MET A 97 16.84 9.20 10.92
CA MET A 97 17.65 9.56 9.76
C MET A 97 18.50 10.80 10.02
N VAL A 98 17.96 11.82 10.70
CA VAL A 98 18.72 13.01 11.08
C VAL A 98 19.86 12.67 12.06
N ARG A 99 19.61 11.83 13.07
CA ARG A 99 20.64 11.40 14.04
C ARG A 99 21.78 10.62 13.37
N LEU A 100 21.48 9.88 12.32
CA LEU A 100 22.47 9.09 11.59
C LEU A 100 23.29 9.92 10.57
N ARG A 101 22.95 11.20 10.31
CA ARG A 101 23.67 12.04 9.34
C ARG A 101 25.14 12.26 9.63
N SER A 102 25.58 12.10 10.87
CA SER A 102 26.99 12.15 11.23
C SER A 102 27.80 10.92 10.82
N LEU A 103 27.12 9.83 10.44
CA LEU A 103 27.78 8.63 9.95
C LEU A 103 28.21 8.81 8.50
N PRO A 104 29.37 8.20 8.10
CA PRO A 104 29.84 8.22 6.70
C PRO A 104 29.02 7.31 5.78
N ASN A 105 27.97 6.72 6.26
CA ASN A 105 27.13 5.77 5.54
C ASN A 105 26.19 6.50 4.57
N PRO A 106 26.03 6.03 3.31
CA PRO A 106 25.03 6.57 2.40
C PRO A 106 23.63 6.44 2.97
N GLN A 107 22.83 7.49 2.87
CA GLN A 107 21.48 7.53 3.41
C GLN A 107 20.48 7.95 2.34
N ILE A 108 19.31 7.31 2.34
CA ILE A 108 18.19 7.67 1.48
C ILE A 108 16.87 7.49 2.23
N HIS A 109 15.90 8.34 1.96
CA HIS A 109 14.57 8.26 2.56
C HIS A 109 13.56 7.74 1.55
N TYR A 110 12.94 6.59 1.83
CA TYR A 110 11.93 5.99 0.97
C TYR A 110 10.52 6.39 1.44
N LEU A 111 9.85 7.23 0.65
CA LEU A 111 8.55 7.79 0.96
C LEU A 111 7.45 6.94 0.32
N HIS A 112 6.74 6.17 1.14
CA HIS A 112 5.59 5.34 0.73
C HIS A 112 4.26 6.11 0.73
N GLY A 113 4.29 7.43 0.87
CA GLY A 113 3.14 8.32 0.84
C GLY A 113 3.41 9.58 1.64
N VAL A 114 2.54 10.55 1.49
CA VAL A 114 2.58 11.83 2.22
C VAL A 114 1.37 11.97 3.15
N THR A 115 0.66 10.89 3.40
CA THR A 115 -0.41 10.87 4.37
C THR A 115 0.20 10.81 5.75
N SER A 116 0.09 11.88 6.47
CA SER A 116 0.50 11.93 7.86
C SER A 116 -0.72 12.19 8.74
N TRP A 117 -0.81 11.45 9.84
CA TRP A 117 -1.64 11.79 10.97
C TRP A 117 -1.13 13.07 11.66
N ASP A 118 0.11 13.47 11.32
CA ASP A 118 0.82 14.61 11.81
C ASP A 118 1.37 15.41 10.60
N PRO A 119 0.66 16.48 10.19
CA PRO A 119 1.07 17.33 9.07
C PRO A 119 2.43 18.01 9.27
N GLU A 120 2.76 18.37 10.50
CA GLU A 120 4.05 19.01 10.81
C GLU A 120 5.20 18.02 10.64
N LEU A 121 5.03 16.78 11.13
CA LEU A 121 6.01 15.72 10.89
C LEU A 121 6.19 15.46 9.39
N MET A 122 5.11 15.50 8.61
CA MET A 122 5.20 15.30 7.16
C MET A 122 5.96 16.45 6.50
N LYS A 123 5.63 17.69 6.82
CA LYS A 123 6.34 18.88 6.32
C LYS A 123 7.84 18.82 6.67
N TYR A 124 8.15 18.46 7.90
CA TYR A 124 9.53 18.23 8.35
C TYR A 124 10.22 17.16 7.51
N THR A 125 9.58 15.99 7.34
CA THR A 125 10.12 14.87 6.54
C THR A 125 10.41 15.27 5.10
N LEU A 126 9.47 15.96 4.46
CA LEU A 126 9.63 16.43 3.07
C LEU A 126 10.78 17.43 2.96
N GLY A 127 10.94 18.33 3.94
CA GLY A 127 12.00 19.36 3.96
C GLY A 127 13.40 18.85 4.34
N LEU A 128 13.56 17.59 4.79
CA LEU A 128 14.89 17.08 5.14
C LEU A 128 15.84 17.06 3.93
N PRO A 129 17.09 17.52 4.07
CA PRO A 129 18.10 17.52 3.00
C PRO A 129 18.75 16.13 2.85
N ILE A 130 17.91 15.08 2.78
CA ILE A 130 18.29 13.69 2.55
C ILE A 130 17.73 13.29 1.18
N PRO A 131 18.48 12.65 0.28
CA PRO A 131 17.95 12.12 -0.98
C PRO A 131 16.73 11.23 -0.74
N LYS A 132 15.76 11.28 -1.64
CA LYS A 132 14.50 10.57 -1.46
C LYS A 132 14.18 9.66 -2.65
N ILE A 133 13.58 8.52 -2.36
CA ILE A 133 12.81 7.72 -3.31
C ILE A 133 11.33 7.98 -3.01
N ALA A 134 10.53 8.20 -4.04
CA ALA A 134 9.09 8.34 -3.94
C ALA A 134 8.37 7.16 -4.60
N VAL A 135 7.27 6.66 -4.02
CA VAL A 135 6.50 5.57 -4.63
C VAL A 135 5.55 6.05 -5.73
N ALA A 136 5.31 7.36 -5.83
CA ALA A 136 4.38 7.94 -6.81
C ALA A 136 4.81 9.35 -7.20
N SER A 137 4.40 9.77 -8.40
CA SER A 137 4.84 11.02 -9.05
C SER A 137 4.46 12.28 -8.28
N TYR A 138 3.30 12.29 -7.63
CA TYR A 138 2.77 13.45 -6.90
C TYR A 138 3.64 13.86 -5.69
N ILE A 139 4.50 12.96 -5.18
CA ILE A 139 5.35 13.21 -4.01
C ILE A 139 6.49 14.17 -4.36
N LYS A 140 7.03 14.09 -5.60
CA LYS A 140 8.18 14.89 -6.02
C LYS A 140 7.95 16.39 -5.88
N PRO A 141 6.87 17.00 -6.44
CA PRO A 141 6.63 18.44 -6.29
C PRO A 141 6.39 18.86 -4.83
N LEU A 142 5.90 17.98 -3.98
CA LEU A 142 5.73 18.26 -2.55
C LEU A 142 7.07 18.35 -1.82
N VAL A 143 8.04 17.48 -2.17
CA VAL A 143 9.41 17.54 -1.64
C VAL A 143 10.09 18.84 -2.09
N GLU A 144 9.99 19.18 -3.37
CA GLU A 144 10.55 20.40 -3.96
C GLU A 144 9.97 21.65 -3.28
N SER A 145 8.66 21.71 -3.09
CA SER A 145 7.97 22.81 -2.40
C SER A 145 8.39 22.96 -0.93
N ALA A 146 8.74 21.87 -0.27
CA ALA A 146 9.22 21.87 1.11
C ALA A 146 10.71 22.22 1.25
N GLY A 147 11.44 22.48 0.15
CA GLY A 147 12.87 22.72 0.14
C GLY A 147 13.71 21.50 0.55
N GLY A 148 13.19 20.30 0.34
CA GLY A 148 13.82 19.04 0.73
C GLY A 148 14.97 18.62 -0.21
N GLY A 149 15.60 17.51 0.16
CA GLY A 149 16.60 16.86 -0.70
C GLY A 149 15.98 16.33 -2.00
N GLU A 150 16.84 16.07 -2.98
CA GLU A 150 16.41 15.58 -4.30
C GLU A 150 15.56 14.31 -4.22
N VAL A 151 14.50 14.23 -5.02
CA VAL A 151 13.81 12.97 -5.33
C VAL A 151 14.56 12.31 -6.49
N VAL A 152 15.47 11.40 -6.14
CA VAL A 152 16.40 10.75 -7.09
C VAL A 152 15.72 9.71 -7.98
N ALA A 153 14.58 9.16 -7.53
CA ALA A 153 13.78 8.26 -8.33
C ALA A 153 12.32 8.20 -7.84
N ILE A 154 11.43 7.90 -8.78
CA ILE A 154 10.05 7.48 -8.51
C ILE A 154 10.01 5.98 -8.78
N ILE A 155 9.81 5.18 -7.72
CA ILE A 155 9.81 3.72 -7.80
C ILE A 155 8.46 3.22 -7.30
N PRO A 156 7.55 2.87 -8.21
CA PRO A 156 6.24 2.31 -7.87
C PRO A 156 6.37 1.00 -7.10
N ASN A 157 5.40 0.71 -6.23
CA ASN A 157 5.34 -0.58 -5.58
C ASN A 157 5.02 -1.67 -6.61
N GLY A 158 5.72 -2.80 -6.52
CA GLY A 158 5.44 -3.97 -7.33
C GLY A 158 4.21 -4.74 -6.85
N LEU A 159 3.62 -5.50 -7.76
CA LEU A 159 2.59 -6.50 -7.49
C LEU A 159 3.14 -7.90 -7.80
N ASP A 160 2.83 -8.87 -6.96
CA ASP A 160 3.07 -10.28 -7.25
C ASP A 160 1.87 -10.89 -7.98
N GLN A 161 2.01 -11.07 -9.28
CA GLN A 161 0.97 -11.65 -10.13
C GLN A 161 0.78 -13.17 -9.92
N ASN A 162 1.67 -13.83 -9.16
CA ASN A 162 1.42 -15.20 -8.71
C ASN A 162 0.48 -15.24 -7.51
N GLU A 163 0.43 -14.16 -6.73
CA GLU A 163 -0.52 -14.02 -5.61
C GLU A 163 -1.87 -13.44 -6.06
N TYR A 164 -1.85 -12.44 -6.97
CA TYR A 164 -3.05 -11.73 -7.42
C TYR A 164 -3.22 -11.88 -8.93
N TYR A 165 -4.22 -12.65 -9.31
CA TYR A 165 -4.63 -12.93 -10.68
C TYR A 165 -6.11 -13.26 -10.72
N ASN A 166 -6.76 -13.18 -11.86
CA ASN A 166 -8.15 -13.57 -12.00
C ASN A 166 -8.31 -15.08 -11.80
N SER A 167 -8.92 -15.49 -10.70
CA SER A 167 -9.03 -16.90 -10.28
C SER A 167 -10.41 -17.52 -10.55
N VAL A 168 -11.34 -16.77 -11.17
CA VAL A 168 -12.72 -17.23 -11.44
C VAL A 168 -13.11 -16.97 -12.89
N GLY A 169 -14.11 -17.71 -13.37
CA GLY A 169 -14.72 -17.47 -14.68
C GLY A 169 -15.62 -16.23 -14.69
N GLU A 170 -15.90 -15.69 -15.88
CA GLU A 170 -16.75 -14.49 -16.02
C GLU A 170 -18.17 -14.70 -15.45
N SER A 171 -18.72 -15.91 -15.53
CA SER A 171 -20.02 -16.24 -14.96
C SER A 171 -20.07 -16.23 -13.41
N GLU A 172 -18.93 -16.21 -12.75
CA GLU A 172 -18.80 -16.15 -11.31
C GLU A 172 -18.63 -14.72 -10.77
N LYS A 173 -18.44 -13.75 -11.67
CA LYS A 173 -18.32 -12.34 -11.35
C LYS A 173 -19.70 -11.69 -11.30
N ASP A 174 -20.09 -11.18 -10.15
CA ASP A 174 -21.48 -10.73 -9.97
C ASP A 174 -21.66 -9.51 -9.06
N GLY A 175 -20.57 -8.90 -8.54
CA GLY A 175 -20.72 -7.91 -7.49
C GLY A 175 -19.76 -6.74 -7.52
N VAL A 176 -19.85 -5.96 -6.46
CA VAL A 176 -18.90 -4.89 -6.18
C VAL A 176 -18.05 -5.26 -4.97
N GLY A 177 -16.79 -4.84 -4.99
CA GLY A 177 -15.87 -5.09 -3.89
C GLY A 177 -15.26 -3.80 -3.33
N THR A 178 -14.82 -3.85 -2.07
CA THR A 178 -14.05 -2.77 -1.44
C THR A 178 -13.28 -3.27 -0.22
N ILE A 179 -12.24 -2.51 0.15
CA ILE A 179 -11.55 -2.64 1.44
C ILE A 179 -12.16 -1.67 2.45
N TYR A 180 -12.31 -2.12 3.69
CA TYR A 180 -12.68 -1.26 4.81
C TYR A 180 -11.51 -1.07 5.78
N SER A 181 -11.28 0.17 6.17
CA SER A 181 -10.42 0.53 7.30
C SER A 181 -11.00 1.76 8.00
N SER A 182 -10.94 1.78 9.33
CA SER A 182 -11.36 2.93 10.15
C SER A 182 -10.39 4.12 10.07
N GLN A 183 -9.26 3.94 9.41
CA GLN A 183 -8.24 4.96 9.27
C GLN A 183 -8.76 6.18 8.48
N VAL A 184 -8.52 7.39 9.00
CA VAL A 184 -8.98 8.65 8.39
C VAL A 184 -8.60 8.81 6.92
N PRO A 185 -7.37 8.46 6.47
CA PRO A 185 -7.03 8.53 5.05
C PRO A 185 -7.84 7.60 4.15
N LYS A 186 -8.43 6.53 4.70
CA LYS A 186 -9.24 5.57 3.93
C LYS A 186 -10.72 5.95 3.83
N ASP A 187 -11.10 7.05 4.45
CA ASP A 187 -12.45 7.63 4.47
C ASP A 187 -13.57 6.60 4.72
N PRO A 188 -13.61 6.00 5.93
CA PRO A 188 -14.60 4.98 6.26
C PRO A 188 -16.05 5.46 6.11
N LYS A 189 -16.30 6.77 6.31
CA LYS A 189 -17.64 7.35 6.18
C LYS A 189 -18.15 7.27 4.74
N THR A 190 -17.31 7.64 3.79
CA THR A 190 -17.65 7.59 2.35
C THR A 190 -17.89 6.14 1.91
N ILE A 191 -17.03 5.18 2.29
CA ILE A 191 -17.23 3.75 1.94
C ILE A 191 -18.53 3.21 2.53
N ILE A 192 -18.82 3.45 3.80
CA ILE A 192 -20.07 2.98 4.42
C ILE A 192 -21.28 3.58 3.69
N ALA A 193 -21.27 4.88 3.42
CA ALA A 193 -22.35 5.56 2.70
C ALA A 193 -22.55 5.00 1.27
N CYS A 194 -21.44 4.74 0.55
CA CYS A 194 -21.49 4.12 -0.77
C CYS A 194 -22.15 2.75 -0.72
N ILE A 195 -21.70 1.87 0.18
CA ILE A 195 -22.25 0.49 0.29
C ILE A 195 -23.71 0.52 0.71
N GLN A 196 -24.09 1.38 1.64
CA GLN A 196 -25.49 1.54 2.07
C GLN A 196 -26.42 1.97 0.93
N LYS A 197 -26.02 3.01 0.19
CA LYS A 197 -26.80 3.51 -0.96
C LYS A 197 -26.82 2.51 -2.11
N PHE A 198 -25.68 1.87 -2.39
CA PHE A 198 -25.56 0.82 -3.39
C PHE A 198 -26.50 -0.33 -3.10
N SER A 199 -26.47 -0.91 -1.90
CA SER A 199 -27.32 -2.06 -1.52
C SER A 199 -28.81 -1.74 -1.54
N LYS A 200 -29.20 -0.47 -1.38
CA LYS A 200 -30.59 -0.03 -1.57
C LYS A 200 -31.00 0.08 -3.05
N LYS A 201 -30.08 0.56 -3.91
CA LYS A 201 -30.33 0.73 -5.36
C LYS A 201 -30.26 -0.61 -6.10
N ARG A 202 -29.37 -1.51 -5.70
CA ARG A 202 -29.12 -2.82 -6.32
C ARG A 202 -29.09 -3.94 -5.26
N PRO A 203 -30.24 -4.28 -4.68
CA PRO A 203 -30.34 -5.38 -3.70
C PRO A 203 -30.05 -6.76 -4.31
N ASP A 204 -30.12 -6.86 -5.63
CA ASP A 204 -29.82 -8.03 -6.47
C ASP A 204 -28.31 -8.27 -6.66
N VAL A 205 -27.46 -7.26 -6.41
CA VAL A 205 -26.01 -7.32 -6.65
C VAL A 205 -25.24 -7.39 -5.32
N PRO A 206 -24.39 -8.41 -5.10
CA PRO A 206 -23.67 -8.55 -3.85
C PRO A 206 -22.58 -7.49 -3.67
N ALA A 207 -22.43 -7.03 -2.42
CA ALA A 207 -21.30 -6.20 -1.99
C ALA A 207 -20.34 -7.03 -1.13
N ARG A 208 -19.07 -7.12 -1.54
CA ARG A 208 -18.00 -7.87 -0.88
C ARG A 208 -16.99 -6.93 -0.26
N ILE A 209 -16.83 -7.03 1.05
CA ILE A 209 -15.96 -6.14 1.80
C ILE A 209 -15.01 -6.96 2.62
N PHE A 210 -13.77 -6.52 2.70
CA PHE A 210 -12.83 -7.10 3.64
C PHE A 210 -12.00 -6.02 4.35
N GLY A 211 -11.34 -6.39 5.43
CA GLY A 211 -10.49 -5.49 6.19
C GLY A 211 -9.81 -6.20 7.35
N THR A 212 -8.96 -5.47 8.06
CA THR A 212 -8.25 -6.01 9.23
C THR A 212 -9.05 -5.90 10.52
N GLU A 213 -10.05 -5.03 10.54
CA GLU A 213 -10.87 -4.68 11.71
C GLU A 213 -12.15 -5.52 11.78
N THR A 214 -12.88 -5.38 12.86
CA THR A 214 -14.23 -5.96 12.99
C THR A 214 -15.18 -5.30 11.98
N LYS A 215 -16.22 -6.05 11.56
CA LYS A 215 -17.25 -5.52 10.65
C LYS A 215 -17.80 -4.21 11.21
N PRO A 216 -17.73 -3.10 10.44
CA PRO A 216 -18.25 -1.81 10.93
C PRO A 216 -19.79 -1.86 11.04
N GLN A 217 -20.28 -1.10 12.00
CA GLN A 217 -21.72 -0.86 12.08
C GLN A 217 -22.19 -0.09 10.85
N GLY A 218 -23.36 -0.41 10.34
CA GLY A 218 -23.98 0.33 9.24
C GLY A 218 -23.72 -0.22 7.83
N LEU A 219 -22.92 -1.27 7.61
CA LEU A 219 -22.76 -1.88 6.28
C LEU A 219 -24.03 -2.56 5.72
N GLY A 220 -25.11 -2.68 6.52
CA GLY A 220 -26.32 -3.37 6.10
C GLY A 220 -26.22 -4.91 6.15
N GLY A 221 -27.37 -5.60 6.17
CA GLY A 221 -27.43 -7.05 6.34
C GLY A 221 -26.95 -7.87 5.16
N GLN A 222 -27.00 -7.30 3.93
CA GLN A 222 -26.67 -8.01 2.70
C GLN A 222 -25.19 -7.89 2.28
N ALA A 223 -24.41 -6.99 2.92
CA ALA A 223 -23.01 -6.86 2.63
C ALA A 223 -22.20 -7.99 3.30
N PHE A 224 -21.53 -8.79 2.48
CA PHE A 224 -20.58 -9.77 2.98
C PHE A 224 -19.33 -9.06 3.51
N TYR A 225 -18.87 -9.44 4.69
CA TYR A 225 -17.65 -8.91 5.29
C TYR A 225 -16.70 -10.02 5.73
N LYS A 226 -15.48 -10.00 5.24
CA LYS A 226 -14.40 -10.91 5.66
C LYS A 226 -13.34 -10.14 6.45
N ARG A 227 -13.15 -10.52 7.70
CA ARG A 227 -12.06 -9.99 8.52
C ARG A 227 -10.80 -10.79 8.28
N LEU A 228 -9.66 -10.10 8.10
CA LEU A 228 -8.32 -10.67 7.96
C LEU A 228 -8.27 -11.84 6.94
N PRO A 229 -8.64 -11.61 5.67
CA PRO A 229 -8.58 -12.67 4.67
C PRO A 229 -7.14 -13.13 4.47
N SER A 230 -6.94 -14.42 4.15
CA SER A 230 -5.68 -14.88 3.56
C SER A 230 -5.51 -14.26 2.16
N VAL A 231 -4.32 -14.39 1.56
CA VAL A 231 -4.07 -13.92 0.18
C VAL A 231 -5.06 -14.56 -0.80
N GLU A 232 -5.29 -15.88 -0.70
CA GLU A 232 -6.25 -16.59 -1.55
C GLU A 232 -7.68 -16.09 -1.36
N GLN A 233 -8.08 -15.83 -0.11
CA GLN A 233 -9.42 -15.30 0.21
C GLN A 233 -9.58 -13.87 -0.30
N ALA A 234 -8.55 -13.03 -0.20
CA ALA A 234 -8.57 -11.68 -0.74
C ALA A 234 -8.64 -11.72 -2.28
N ARG A 235 -7.83 -12.56 -2.93
CA ARG A 235 -7.85 -12.79 -4.38
C ARG A 235 -9.23 -13.24 -4.86
N ASP A 236 -9.89 -14.19 -4.16
CA ASP A 236 -11.24 -14.64 -4.50
C ASP A 236 -12.26 -13.49 -4.41
N LEU A 237 -12.18 -12.64 -3.38
CA LEU A 237 -13.05 -11.50 -3.22
C LEU A 237 -12.84 -10.45 -4.32
N TYR A 238 -11.59 -10.18 -4.69
CA TYR A 238 -11.26 -9.33 -5.83
C TYR A 238 -11.78 -9.93 -7.14
N SER A 239 -11.48 -11.22 -7.40
CA SER A 239 -11.83 -11.89 -8.66
C SER A 239 -13.33 -11.99 -8.90
N LYS A 240 -14.14 -12.18 -7.84
CA LYS A 240 -15.60 -12.19 -7.92
C LYS A 240 -16.23 -10.81 -8.08
N SER A 241 -15.47 -9.74 -7.93
CA SER A 241 -15.97 -8.37 -8.07
C SER A 241 -15.87 -7.91 -9.52
N LEU A 242 -16.96 -7.42 -10.09
CA LEU A 242 -16.96 -6.73 -11.38
C LEU A 242 -16.35 -5.34 -11.28
N VAL A 243 -16.65 -4.65 -10.17
CA VAL A 243 -16.19 -3.30 -9.90
C VAL A 243 -15.55 -3.25 -8.51
N TRP A 244 -14.42 -2.56 -8.42
CA TRP A 244 -13.70 -2.34 -7.17
C TRP A 244 -13.73 -0.89 -6.75
N ILE A 245 -14.22 -0.60 -5.55
CA ILE A 245 -14.38 0.75 -5.02
C ILE A 245 -13.24 1.09 -4.05
N MET A 246 -12.57 2.23 -4.24
CA MET A 246 -11.63 2.82 -3.28
C MET A 246 -11.98 4.29 -3.07
N ALA A 247 -12.44 4.64 -1.87
CA ALA A 247 -12.90 6.00 -1.54
C ALA A 247 -11.94 6.76 -0.63
N SER A 248 -10.65 6.49 -0.73
CA SER A 248 -9.63 7.09 0.14
C SER A 248 -9.52 8.61 -0.05
N LYS A 249 -9.21 9.34 1.03
CA LYS A 249 -8.81 10.76 0.97
C LYS A 249 -7.37 10.93 0.51
N SER A 250 -6.54 9.93 0.78
CA SER A 250 -5.13 9.96 0.42
C SER A 250 -4.58 8.55 0.29
N GLU A 251 -3.85 8.34 -0.78
CA GLU A 251 -3.11 7.10 -1.07
C GLU A 251 -1.67 7.43 -1.43
N GLY A 252 -0.75 6.64 -0.88
CA GLY A 252 0.64 6.72 -1.31
C GLY A 252 0.82 6.23 -2.74
N PHE A 253 0.31 5.02 -3.02
CA PHE A 253 0.34 4.41 -4.34
C PHE A 253 -0.95 3.64 -4.68
N SER A 254 -1.64 3.08 -3.69
CA SER A 254 -2.87 2.27 -3.85
C SER A 254 -2.64 0.87 -4.42
N VAL A 255 -1.79 0.07 -3.78
CA VAL A 255 -1.58 -1.35 -4.13
C VAL A 255 -2.91 -2.13 -4.25
N PRO A 256 -3.94 -1.94 -3.38
CA PRO A 256 -5.23 -2.62 -3.53
C PRO A 256 -5.95 -2.36 -4.87
N THR A 257 -5.69 -1.22 -5.50
CA THR A 257 -6.22 -0.94 -6.86
C THR A 257 -5.56 -1.84 -7.90
N LEU A 258 -4.23 -2.05 -7.82
CA LEU A 258 -3.53 -2.98 -8.70
C LEU A 258 -3.94 -4.43 -8.45
N GLU A 259 -4.11 -4.83 -7.18
CA GLU A 259 -4.59 -6.16 -6.80
C GLU A 259 -5.97 -6.43 -7.44
N ALA A 260 -6.88 -5.46 -7.37
CA ALA A 260 -8.20 -5.56 -7.99
C ALA A 260 -8.13 -5.69 -9.52
N MET A 261 -7.30 -4.86 -10.19
CA MET A 261 -7.08 -4.94 -11.64
C MET A 261 -6.51 -6.29 -12.06
N ALA A 262 -5.52 -6.80 -11.35
CA ALA A 262 -4.91 -8.12 -11.62
C ALA A 262 -5.92 -9.27 -11.47
N CYS A 263 -6.89 -9.11 -10.57
CA CYS A 263 -7.98 -10.05 -10.38
C CYS A 263 -9.17 -9.82 -11.33
N GLY A 264 -9.05 -8.87 -12.27
CA GLY A 264 -10.04 -8.61 -13.30
C GLY A 264 -11.24 -7.76 -12.86
N ALA A 265 -11.14 -7.02 -11.75
CA ALA A 265 -12.14 -6.02 -11.35
C ALA A 265 -11.79 -4.64 -11.94
N VAL A 266 -12.81 -3.87 -12.37
CA VAL A 266 -12.62 -2.51 -12.86
C VAL A 266 -12.66 -1.52 -11.69
N PRO A 267 -11.61 -0.71 -11.47
CA PRO A 267 -11.57 0.20 -10.33
C PRO A 267 -12.39 1.48 -10.57
N VAL A 268 -13.12 1.88 -9.52
CA VAL A 268 -13.68 3.22 -9.33
C VAL A 268 -13.04 3.79 -8.07
N VAL A 269 -12.11 4.70 -8.22
CA VAL A 269 -11.26 5.17 -7.11
C VAL A 269 -11.26 6.69 -7.02
N THR A 270 -11.11 7.19 -5.81
CA THR A 270 -10.96 8.63 -5.60
C THR A 270 -9.65 9.16 -6.18
N ASP A 271 -9.70 10.34 -6.76
CA ASP A 271 -8.55 11.05 -7.31
C ASP A 271 -7.69 11.61 -6.15
N CYS A 272 -6.82 10.76 -5.61
CA CYS A 272 -6.05 11.09 -4.40
C CYS A 272 -4.62 10.53 -4.47
N GLY A 273 -3.67 11.41 -4.75
CA GLY A 273 -2.24 11.06 -4.70
C GLY A 273 -1.85 10.01 -5.73
N GLY A 274 -1.33 8.86 -5.25
CA GLY A 274 -0.76 7.81 -6.11
C GLY A 274 -1.76 7.04 -6.99
N THR A 275 -3.07 7.25 -6.84
CA THR A 275 -4.06 6.63 -7.74
C THR A 275 -3.92 7.11 -9.19
N ARG A 276 -3.44 8.36 -9.39
CA ARG A 276 -3.18 8.95 -10.71
C ARG A 276 -2.05 8.28 -11.49
N ASP A 277 -1.13 7.60 -10.81
CA ASP A 277 -0.04 6.87 -11.47
C ASP A 277 -0.51 5.51 -12.02
N ILE A 278 -1.68 5.04 -11.55
CA ILE A 278 -2.28 3.75 -11.92
C ILE A 278 -3.44 3.93 -12.89
N ILE A 279 -4.35 4.88 -12.59
CA ILE A 279 -5.60 5.06 -13.32
C ILE A 279 -5.46 6.15 -14.39
N VAL A 280 -5.82 5.79 -15.60
CA VAL A 280 -6.13 6.72 -16.70
C VAL A 280 -7.66 6.78 -16.78
N ASP A 281 -8.22 7.91 -16.35
CA ASP A 281 -9.67 8.08 -16.22
C ASP A 281 -10.42 7.77 -17.52
N GLY A 282 -11.47 6.95 -17.41
CA GLY A 282 -12.26 6.49 -18.56
C GLY A 282 -11.60 5.43 -19.43
N GLU A 283 -10.34 5.04 -19.15
CA GLU A 283 -9.63 4.04 -19.94
C GLU A 283 -9.49 2.68 -19.23
N ASN A 284 -8.89 2.65 -18.05
CA ASN A 284 -8.64 1.44 -17.26
C ASN A 284 -9.33 1.44 -15.90
N GLY A 285 -10.18 2.43 -15.65
CA GLY A 285 -10.94 2.67 -14.44
C GLY A 285 -11.49 4.09 -14.42
N PHE A 286 -12.07 4.49 -13.30
CA PHE A 286 -12.56 5.86 -13.11
C PHE A 286 -11.88 6.53 -11.91
N LEU A 287 -11.48 7.79 -12.11
CA LEU A 287 -11.10 8.73 -11.05
C LEU A 287 -12.32 9.57 -10.69
N VAL A 288 -12.63 9.65 -9.40
CA VAL A 288 -13.77 10.41 -8.87
C VAL A 288 -13.32 11.34 -7.75
N GLU A 289 -14.08 12.38 -7.47
CA GLU A 289 -13.76 13.33 -6.41
C GLU A 289 -13.78 12.69 -5.04
N VAL A 290 -12.82 13.08 -4.18
CA VAL A 290 -12.75 12.63 -2.79
C VAL A 290 -14.03 12.98 -2.04
N GLY A 291 -14.66 11.98 -1.41
CA GLY A 291 -15.89 12.14 -0.63
C GLY A 291 -17.18 12.22 -1.45
N ASN A 292 -17.11 12.18 -2.80
CA ASN A 292 -18.27 12.29 -3.66
C ASN A 292 -18.95 10.91 -3.87
N VAL A 293 -19.82 10.56 -2.92
CA VAL A 293 -20.57 9.28 -2.93
C VAL A 293 -21.40 9.09 -4.18
N GLU A 294 -22.07 10.15 -4.69
CA GLU A 294 -22.94 10.06 -5.86
C GLU A 294 -22.10 9.76 -7.11
N GLN A 295 -20.98 10.47 -7.30
CA GLN A 295 -20.11 10.23 -8.44
C GLN A 295 -19.54 8.79 -8.44
N ILE A 296 -19.17 8.27 -7.25
CA ILE A 296 -18.75 6.87 -7.12
C ILE A 296 -19.87 5.95 -7.60
N LEU A 297 -21.11 6.16 -7.09
CA LEU A 297 -22.24 5.30 -7.42
C LEU A 297 -22.61 5.36 -8.90
N ASP A 298 -22.58 6.55 -9.51
CA ASP A 298 -22.88 6.71 -10.94
C ASP A 298 -21.89 5.92 -11.81
N ARG A 299 -20.60 5.94 -11.48
CA ARG A 299 -19.57 5.15 -12.18
C ARG A 299 -19.71 3.66 -11.94
N VAL A 300 -20.03 3.26 -10.70
CA VAL A 300 -20.32 1.85 -10.36
C VAL A 300 -21.52 1.33 -11.14
N MET A 301 -22.63 2.07 -11.16
CA MET A 301 -23.84 1.67 -11.91
C MET A 301 -23.57 1.57 -13.41
N LEU A 302 -22.87 2.56 -13.98
CA LEU A 302 -22.46 2.54 -15.40
C LEU A 302 -21.69 1.25 -15.73
N LEU A 303 -20.71 0.87 -14.90
CA LEU A 303 -19.90 -0.34 -15.13
C LEU A 303 -20.69 -1.62 -14.92
N LEU A 304 -21.70 -1.65 -14.04
CA LEU A 304 -22.57 -2.82 -13.86
C LEU A 304 -23.51 -3.02 -15.05
N ASP A 305 -24.03 -1.92 -15.62
CA ASP A 305 -25.03 -1.96 -16.68
C ASP A 305 -24.40 -2.04 -18.09
N ASP A 306 -23.18 -1.53 -18.29
CA ASP A 306 -22.44 -1.58 -19.57
C ASP A 306 -21.31 -2.60 -19.52
N SER A 307 -21.62 -3.84 -19.92
CA SER A 307 -20.65 -4.94 -19.95
C SER A 307 -19.54 -4.73 -21.00
N VAL A 308 -19.82 -4.04 -22.10
CA VAL A 308 -18.84 -3.78 -23.17
C VAL A 308 -17.79 -2.77 -22.70
N LEU A 309 -18.24 -1.70 -22.05
CA LEU A 309 -17.34 -0.72 -21.43
C LEU A 309 -16.49 -1.38 -20.35
N ARG A 310 -17.13 -2.16 -19.48
CA ARG A 310 -16.44 -2.86 -18.36
C ARG A 310 -15.36 -3.80 -18.90
N GLU A 311 -15.65 -4.61 -19.89
CA GLU A 311 -14.70 -5.54 -20.48
C GLU A 311 -13.50 -4.82 -21.13
N ARG A 312 -13.76 -3.74 -21.85
CA ARG A 312 -12.71 -2.89 -22.44
C ARG A 312 -11.80 -2.32 -21.36
N MET A 313 -12.37 -1.80 -20.24
CA MET A 313 -11.60 -1.25 -19.14
C MET A 313 -10.83 -2.34 -18.38
N ARG A 314 -11.41 -3.53 -18.20
CA ARG A 314 -10.76 -4.69 -17.59
C ARG A 314 -9.49 -5.06 -18.35
N ALA A 315 -9.59 -5.23 -19.67
CA ALA A 315 -8.43 -5.58 -20.50
C ALA A 315 -7.31 -4.53 -20.44
N ARG A 316 -7.66 -3.24 -20.39
CA ARG A 316 -6.68 -2.16 -20.20
C ARG A 316 -6.11 -2.13 -18.77
N GLY A 317 -6.91 -2.51 -17.76
CA GLY A 317 -6.46 -2.67 -16.39
C GLY A 317 -5.41 -3.77 -16.26
N GLU A 318 -5.64 -4.94 -16.84
CA GLU A 318 -4.68 -6.06 -16.88
C GLU A 318 -3.36 -5.64 -17.55
N ALA A 319 -3.41 -4.97 -18.70
CA ALA A 319 -2.22 -4.43 -19.37
C ALA A 319 -1.50 -3.33 -18.54
N THR A 320 -2.22 -2.66 -17.66
CA THR A 320 -1.63 -1.70 -16.73
C THR A 320 -0.83 -2.39 -15.64
N VAL A 321 -1.35 -3.49 -15.09
CA VAL A 321 -0.69 -4.29 -14.04
C VAL A 321 0.70 -4.75 -14.46
N ASP A 322 0.91 -5.11 -15.73
CA ASP A 322 2.21 -5.55 -16.27
C ASP A 322 3.33 -4.51 -16.14
N LYS A 323 2.97 -3.23 -15.95
CA LYS A 323 3.93 -2.16 -15.73
C LYS A 323 4.49 -2.14 -14.31
N PHE A 324 3.79 -2.77 -13.35
CA PHE A 324 4.03 -2.69 -11.92
C PHE A 324 4.46 -4.04 -11.31
N SER A 325 5.47 -4.70 -11.88
CA SER A 325 6.02 -5.93 -11.31
C SER A 325 7.07 -5.64 -10.24
N TRP A 326 7.20 -6.53 -9.25
CA TRP A 326 8.29 -6.46 -8.28
C TRP A 326 9.67 -6.47 -8.94
N GLU A 327 9.85 -7.21 -10.03
CA GLU A 327 11.11 -7.27 -10.77
C GLU A 327 11.55 -5.88 -11.22
N LYS A 328 10.66 -5.13 -11.91
CA LYS A 328 10.93 -3.76 -12.37
C LYS A 328 11.20 -2.78 -11.22
N SER A 329 10.41 -2.89 -10.15
CA SER A 329 10.59 -2.01 -8.98
C SER A 329 11.93 -2.26 -8.29
N ILE A 330 12.36 -3.52 -8.19
CA ILE A 330 13.63 -3.88 -7.56
C ILE A 330 14.81 -3.55 -8.46
N ASP A 331 14.72 -3.68 -9.80
CA ASP A 331 15.76 -3.22 -10.73
C ASP A 331 16.04 -1.73 -10.52
N GLN A 332 15.00 -0.89 -10.48
CA GLN A 332 15.14 0.53 -10.22
C GLN A 332 15.71 0.83 -8.84
N LEU A 333 15.26 0.09 -7.80
CA LEU A 333 15.75 0.27 -6.44
C LEU A 333 17.24 -0.09 -6.34
N GLU A 334 17.65 -1.21 -6.92
CA GLU A 334 19.06 -1.61 -6.97
C GLU A 334 19.93 -0.55 -7.67
N ASP A 335 19.47 -0.01 -8.79
CA ASP A 335 20.23 1.00 -9.54
C ASP A 335 20.42 2.28 -8.74
N VAL A 336 19.38 2.70 -8.00
CA VAL A 336 19.49 3.85 -7.09
C VAL A 336 20.49 3.56 -5.96
N LEU A 337 20.37 2.39 -5.31
CA LEU A 337 21.24 2.03 -4.20
C LEU A 337 22.70 1.83 -4.64
N LYS A 338 22.96 1.31 -5.84
CA LYS A 338 24.30 1.20 -6.42
C LYS A 338 24.96 2.56 -6.68
N LYS A 339 24.18 3.57 -7.07
CA LYS A 339 24.69 4.93 -7.28
C LYS A 339 25.03 5.67 -5.99
N LEU A 340 24.50 5.20 -4.86
CA LEU A 340 24.78 5.76 -3.54
C LEU A 340 25.99 5.08 -2.84
N SER A 341 26.40 3.88 -3.28
CA SER A 341 27.43 3.04 -2.62
C SER A 341 28.88 3.44 -2.94
#